data_4685ea9776963a01e181e22e517b88ef
#
_entry.id   4685ea9776963a01e181e22e517b88ef
#
_cell.length_a   1.000
_cell.length_b   1.000
_cell.length_c   1.000
_cell.angle_alpha   90.00
_cell.angle_beta   90.00
_cell.angle_gamma   90.00
#
_symmetry.space_group_name_H-M   'P 1'
#
loop_
_entity.id
_entity.type
_entity.pdbx_description
1 polymer ?
#
loop_
_entity_poly.entity_id
_entity_poly.type
_entity_poly.pdbx_seq_one_letter_code
_entity_poly.pdbx_strand_id
1 'polypeptide(L)'
;EISQTFDVLQHIKKGEKLVAIIAPSILGQFKTSIEQVYGAFKEIGFTDIIEVAEGAMMTTSNEAHELLEKLEEGQKFMTTSCCPSYIELVEKHMTEMKPYVSTTGSPMYYAARIAKEKHPDAKIVFVGPCVAKRKEVRRDDAVDYILTFEEVGSILDGMDIQLEQVNSFSILHTSVREAHGFAQAGGVMGAVKSYLKEEADKINAIQVSDINKKNIALLRACAKTGKAAGQFIEVMACEGGCITGPSTHNDIVSGRRQLAQELLKRKESYETMDR
;
A
#
# COMPACT_ATOMS: atom_id res chain seq x y z
N GLU A 1 -1.88 11.86 15.90
CA GLU A 1 -2.25 12.31 14.54
C GLU A 1 -3.73 12.74 14.55
N ILE A 2 -4.05 13.87 13.94
CA ILE A 2 -5.42 14.43 13.89
C ILE A 2 -6.13 13.85 12.67
N SER A 3 -7.42 13.52 12.81
CA SER A 3 -8.28 13.12 11.70
C SER A 3 -8.44 14.26 10.70
N GLN A 4 -8.46 13.91 9.42
CA GLN A 4 -8.65 14.85 8.32
C GLN A 4 -10.04 14.72 7.68
N THR A 5 -10.94 13.97 8.32
CA THR A 5 -12.32 13.75 7.86
C THR A 5 -13.07 15.06 7.66
N PHE A 6 -12.96 15.97 8.61
CA PHE A 6 -13.63 17.27 8.52
C PHE A 6 -13.15 18.08 7.32
N ASP A 7 -11.85 18.14 7.08
CA ASP A 7 -11.28 18.89 5.95
C ASP A 7 -11.76 18.31 4.61
N VAL A 8 -11.71 16.98 4.46
CA VAL A 8 -12.19 16.29 3.25
C VAL A 8 -13.67 16.58 3.00
N LEU A 9 -14.53 16.44 4.02
CA LEU A 9 -15.96 16.73 3.88
C LEU A 9 -16.24 18.21 3.58
N GLN A 10 -15.44 19.13 4.10
CA GLN A 10 -15.54 20.55 3.77
C GLN A 10 -15.24 20.83 2.29
N HIS A 11 -14.22 20.19 1.72
CA HIS A 11 -13.90 20.33 0.30
C HIS A 11 -15.00 19.74 -0.59
N ILE A 12 -15.55 18.58 -0.22
CA ILE A 12 -16.71 17.97 -0.90
C ILE A 12 -17.91 18.94 -0.88
N LYS A 13 -18.23 19.48 0.30
CA LYS A 13 -19.34 20.44 0.45
C LYS A 13 -19.17 21.70 -0.39
N LYS A 14 -17.95 22.14 -0.64
CA LYS A 14 -17.63 23.29 -1.52
C LYS A 14 -17.68 22.94 -3.00
N GLY A 15 -17.89 21.69 -3.38
CA GLY A 15 -17.88 21.22 -4.76
C GLY A 15 -16.49 21.14 -5.39
N GLU A 16 -15.43 21.10 -4.58
CA GLU A 16 -14.08 20.91 -5.07
C GLU A 16 -13.89 19.48 -5.59
N LYS A 17 -13.01 19.30 -6.57
CA LYS A 17 -12.70 17.97 -7.12
C LYS A 17 -11.78 17.21 -6.17
N LEU A 18 -12.21 16.04 -5.71
CA LEU A 18 -11.42 15.11 -4.90
C LEU A 18 -11.29 13.77 -5.62
N VAL A 19 -10.08 13.25 -5.65
CA VAL A 19 -9.78 11.90 -6.17
C VAL A 19 -9.34 11.02 -5.01
N ALA A 20 -10.01 9.88 -4.83
CA ALA A 20 -9.61 8.88 -3.85
C ALA A 20 -8.56 7.94 -4.48
N ILE A 21 -7.37 7.85 -3.86
CA ILE A 21 -6.43 6.78 -4.16
C ILE A 21 -6.53 5.72 -3.06
N ILE A 22 -6.99 4.51 -3.41
CA ILE A 22 -7.44 3.52 -2.44
C ILE A 22 -6.45 2.36 -2.32
N ALA A 23 -6.00 2.08 -1.08
CA ALA A 23 -5.08 0.99 -0.79
C ALA A 23 -5.70 -0.38 -1.09
N PRO A 24 -4.93 -1.36 -1.61
CA PRO A 24 -5.45 -2.68 -1.97
C PRO A 24 -6.09 -3.45 -0.81
N SER A 25 -5.74 -3.13 0.43
CA SER A 25 -6.36 -3.73 1.62
C SER A 25 -7.85 -3.41 1.80
N ILE A 26 -8.41 -2.49 1.01
CA ILE A 26 -9.86 -2.24 0.92
C ILE A 26 -10.63 -3.51 0.52
N LEU A 27 -10.02 -4.37 -0.27
CA LEU A 27 -10.62 -5.63 -0.76
C LEU A 27 -11.02 -6.61 0.35
N GLY A 28 -10.55 -6.40 1.56
CA GLY A 28 -10.91 -7.22 2.72
C GLY A 28 -11.66 -6.47 3.83
N GLN A 29 -12.19 -5.27 3.59
CA GLN A 29 -12.74 -4.44 4.67
C GLN A 29 -14.25 -4.48 4.80
N PHE A 30 -14.98 -4.52 3.71
CA PHE A 30 -16.44 -4.42 3.70
C PHE A 30 -17.07 -5.71 3.16
N LYS A 31 -18.21 -6.10 3.72
CA LYS A 31 -18.94 -7.33 3.33
C LYS A 31 -19.84 -7.09 2.11
N THR A 32 -19.31 -6.44 1.09
CA THR A 32 -20.01 -6.12 -0.15
C THR A 32 -19.05 -6.19 -1.33
N SER A 33 -19.54 -6.02 -2.56
CA SER A 33 -18.68 -5.99 -3.74
C SER A 33 -17.78 -4.74 -3.75
N ILE A 34 -16.63 -4.84 -4.38
CA ILE A 34 -15.72 -3.67 -4.46
C ILE A 34 -16.35 -2.55 -5.30
N GLU A 35 -17.17 -2.90 -6.29
CA GLU A 35 -17.90 -1.92 -7.12
C GLU A 35 -18.92 -1.13 -6.31
N GLN A 36 -19.57 -1.74 -5.32
CA GLN A 36 -20.45 -1.03 -4.38
C GLN A 36 -19.65 -0.13 -3.44
N VAL A 37 -18.46 -0.57 -2.97
CA VAL A 37 -17.57 0.29 -2.19
C VAL A 37 -17.16 1.51 -3.03
N TYR A 38 -16.77 1.33 -4.27
CA TYR A 38 -16.44 2.46 -5.17
C TYR A 38 -17.65 3.35 -5.43
N GLY A 39 -18.84 2.77 -5.59
CA GLY A 39 -20.09 3.53 -5.67
C GLY A 39 -20.32 4.41 -4.45
N ALA A 40 -20.04 3.91 -3.25
CA ALA A 40 -20.16 4.68 -2.02
C ALA A 40 -19.20 5.88 -1.98
N PHE A 41 -17.97 5.76 -2.49
CA PHE A 41 -17.07 6.92 -2.66
C PHE A 41 -17.66 7.97 -3.62
N LYS A 42 -18.36 7.53 -4.67
CA LYS A 42 -19.08 8.46 -5.57
C LYS A 42 -20.24 9.16 -4.83
N GLU A 43 -20.99 8.45 -4.00
CA GLU A 43 -22.08 9.03 -3.20
C GLU A 43 -21.57 9.97 -2.11
N ILE A 44 -20.41 9.69 -1.48
CA ILE A 44 -19.73 10.62 -0.59
C ILE A 44 -19.38 11.94 -1.32
N GLY A 45 -19.10 11.87 -2.62
CA GLY A 45 -18.81 13.05 -3.45
C GLY A 45 -17.41 13.08 -4.08
N PHE A 46 -16.68 11.96 -4.08
CA PHE A 46 -15.42 11.86 -4.79
C PHE A 46 -15.62 11.90 -6.31
N THR A 47 -14.80 12.70 -6.99
CA THR A 47 -14.85 12.87 -8.44
C THR A 47 -14.39 11.63 -9.18
N ASP A 48 -13.33 10.96 -8.68
CA ASP A 48 -12.77 9.76 -9.28
C ASP A 48 -12.08 8.87 -8.23
N ILE A 49 -11.78 7.65 -8.64
CA ILE A 49 -11.15 6.61 -7.82
C ILE A 49 -10.01 5.97 -8.61
N ILE A 50 -8.85 5.84 -7.99
CA ILE A 50 -7.66 5.18 -8.53
C ILE A 50 -7.18 4.12 -7.53
N GLU A 51 -6.87 2.92 -8.01
CA GLU A 51 -6.29 1.89 -7.16
C GLU A 51 -4.81 2.17 -6.89
N VAL A 52 -4.40 2.16 -5.63
CA VAL A 52 -2.98 2.28 -5.26
C VAL A 52 -2.15 1.11 -5.79
N ALA A 53 -2.80 0.03 -6.22
CA ALA A 53 -2.17 -1.07 -6.95
C ALA A 53 -1.49 -0.61 -8.27
N GLU A 54 -1.98 0.44 -8.94
CA GLU A 54 -1.28 1.04 -10.10
C GLU A 54 0.11 1.58 -9.68
N GLY A 55 0.17 2.26 -8.54
CA GLY A 55 1.44 2.71 -7.95
C GLY A 55 2.32 1.57 -7.44
N ALA A 56 1.71 0.47 -6.97
CA ALA A 56 2.45 -0.71 -6.53
C ALA A 56 3.19 -1.41 -7.68
N MET A 57 2.67 -1.34 -8.90
CA MET A 57 3.40 -1.83 -10.08
C MET A 57 4.70 -1.05 -10.30
N MET A 58 4.67 0.27 -10.15
CA MET A 58 5.87 1.12 -10.24
C MET A 58 6.85 0.85 -9.10
N THR A 59 6.34 0.70 -7.87
CA THR A 59 7.17 0.29 -6.73
C THR A 59 7.85 -1.05 -6.99
N THR A 60 7.13 -2.04 -7.49
CA THR A 60 7.66 -3.37 -7.81
C THR A 60 8.80 -3.32 -8.81
N SER A 61 8.59 -2.62 -9.93
CA SER A 61 9.60 -2.48 -10.99
C SER A 61 10.86 -1.79 -10.46
N ASN A 62 10.69 -0.65 -9.76
CA ASN A 62 11.83 0.12 -9.27
C ASN A 62 12.58 -0.61 -8.15
N GLU A 63 11.89 -1.27 -7.20
CA GLU A 63 12.54 -2.09 -6.16
C GLU A 63 13.28 -3.28 -6.76
N ALA A 64 12.73 -3.92 -7.80
CA ALA A 64 13.39 -5.03 -8.47
C ALA A 64 14.71 -4.59 -9.12
N HIS A 65 14.71 -3.47 -9.87
CA HIS A 65 15.93 -2.94 -10.48
C HIS A 65 16.94 -2.49 -9.44
N GLU A 66 16.50 -1.71 -8.42
CA GLU A 66 17.37 -1.25 -7.33
C GLU A 66 18.01 -2.42 -6.58
N LEU A 67 17.26 -3.51 -6.36
CA LEU A 67 17.79 -4.71 -5.73
C LEU A 67 18.93 -5.32 -6.55
N LEU A 68 18.73 -5.50 -7.85
CA LEU A 68 19.76 -6.08 -8.72
C LEU A 68 21.01 -5.20 -8.76
N GLU A 69 20.86 -3.89 -8.94
CA GLU A 69 21.96 -2.92 -8.94
C GLU A 69 22.77 -2.97 -7.63
N LYS A 70 22.09 -2.93 -6.48
CA LYS A 70 22.76 -3.01 -5.18
C LYS A 70 23.51 -4.33 -4.97
N LEU A 71 22.96 -5.44 -5.45
CA LEU A 71 23.63 -6.75 -5.36
C LEU A 71 24.87 -6.80 -6.26
N GLU A 72 24.82 -6.23 -7.49
CA GLU A 72 25.95 -6.11 -8.39
C GLU A 72 27.07 -5.22 -7.82
N GLU A 73 26.72 -4.15 -7.11
CA GLU A 73 27.64 -3.29 -6.37
C GLU A 73 28.27 -3.98 -5.13
N GLY A 74 27.83 -5.20 -4.82
CA GLY A 74 28.37 -6.03 -3.73
C GLY A 74 27.65 -5.88 -2.40
N GLN A 75 26.55 -5.11 -2.33
CA GLN A 75 25.68 -5.09 -1.16
C GLN A 75 25.05 -6.48 -0.97
N LYS A 76 24.90 -6.92 0.27
CA LYS A 76 24.48 -8.30 0.55
C LYS A 76 22.97 -8.48 0.71
N PHE A 77 22.26 -7.41 1.00
CA PHE A 77 20.81 -7.41 1.11
C PHE A 77 20.23 -6.00 0.95
N MET A 78 18.95 -5.94 0.62
CA MET A 78 18.13 -4.72 0.62
C MET A 78 16.82 -5.00 1.36
N THR A 79 16.27 -3.99 2.04
CA THR A 79 14.93 -4.04 2.66
C THR A 79 13.97 -3.16 1.88
N THR A 80 12.66 -3.49 1.93
CA THR A 80 11.60 -2.68 1.32
C THR A 80 11.45 -1.31 2.00
N SER A 81 10.85 -0.33 1.30
CA SER A 81 10.61 1.04 1.78
C SER A 81 9.13 1.37 2.00
N CYS A 82 8.20 0.53 1.56
CA CYS A 82 6.77 0.88 1.46
C CYS A 82 6.04 1.04 2.81
N CYS A 83 6.58 0.51 3.93
CA CYS A 83 5.98 0.61 5.26
C CYS A 83 6.49 1.85 6.01
N PRO A 84 5.67 2.92 6.20
CA PRO A 84 6.11 4.15 6.85
C PRO A 84 6.48 3.97 8.32
N SER A 85 5.88 3.02 9.03
CA SER A 85 6.26 2.71 10.41
C SER A 85 7.66 2.09 10.50
N TYR A 86 8.04 1.25 9.52
CA TYR A 86 9.40 0.74 9.41
C TYR A 86 10.40 1.86 9.10
N ILE A 87 10.08 2.72 8.15
CA ILE A 87 10.94 3.87 7.81
C ILE A 87 11.17 4.78 9.02
N GLU A 88 10.11 5.11 9.78
CA GLU A 88 10.24 5.89 11.02
C GLU A 88 11.10 5.18 12.08
N LEU A 89 10.99 3.86 12.21
CA LEU A 89 11.86 3.08 13.09
C LEU A 89 13.34 3.20 12.67
N VAL A 90 13.61 3.06 11.37
CA VAL A 90 14.97 3.19 10.82
C VAL A 90 15.52 4.59 11.06
N GLU A 91 14.76 5.62 10.75
CA GLU A 91 15.21 7.00 10.85
C GLU A 91 15.53 7.43 12.29
N LYS A 92 14.72 6.95 13.26
CA LYS A 92 14.81 7.42 14.65
C LYS A 92 15.65 6.51 15.55
N HIS A 93 15.65 5.21 15.27
CA HIS A 93 16.13 4.23 16.24
C HIS A 93 17.08 3.17 15.66
N MET A 94 17.28 3.17 14.35
CA MET A 94 18.08 2.15 13.66
C MET A 94 18.77 2.74 12.42
N THR A 95 19.47 3.86 12.59
CA THR A 95 20.05 4.64 11.49
C THR A 95 21.09 3.87 10.69
N GLU A 96 21.72 2.87 11.30
CA GLU A 96 22.65 1.93 10.65
C GLU A 96 21.99 1.06 9.56
N MET A 97 20.67 0.96 9.55
CA MET A 97 19.91 0.25 8.51
C MET A 97 19.69 1.10 7.23
N LYS A 98 19.80 2.42 7.32
CA LYS A 98 19.52 3.33 6.20
C LYS A 98 20.14 2.93 4.86
N PRO A 99 21.42 2.51 4.80
CA PRO A 99 22.04 2.13 3.53
C PRO A 99 21.39 0.92 2.84
N TYR A 100 20.69 0.10 3.63
CA TYR A 100 20.07 -1.14 3.15
C TYR A 100 18.59 -0.98 2.80
N VAL A 101 17.97 0.15 3.13
CA VAL A 101 16.58 0.42 2.78
C VAL A 101 16.49 0.83 1.31
N SER A 102 15.49 0.31 0.60
CA SER A 102 15.18 0.77 -0.75
C SER A 102 14.89 2.26 -0.76
N THR A 103 15.34 2.94 -1.81
CA THR A 103 15.07 4.37 -2.06
C THR A 103 13.79 4.59 -2.86
N THR A 104 13.18 3.50 -3.31
CA THR A 104 11.97 3.50 -4.13
C THR A 104 10.79 4.12 -3.38
N GLY A 105 10.00 4.91 -4.09
CA GLY A 105 8.74 5.46 -3.59
C GLY A 105 7.73 4.37 -3.23
N SER A 106 6.88 4.63 -2.25
CA SER A 106 5.81 3.71 -1.88
C SER A 106 4.72 3.65 -2.96
N PRO A 107 3.84 2.62 -2.96
CA PRO A 107 2.67 2.58 -3.84
C PRO A 107 1.80 3.83 -3.76
N MET A 108 1.64 4.41 -2.57
CA MET A 108 0.91 5.68 -2.39
C MET A 108 1.59 6.83 -3.13
N TYR A 109 2.91 6.93 -3.03
CA TYR A 109 3.72 7.96 -3.70
C TYR A 109 3.50 7.96 -5.22
N TYR A 110 3.56 6.79 -5.87
CA TYR A 110 3.36 6.68 -7.32
C TYR A 110 1.90 6.85 -7.72
N ALA A 111 0.95 6.27 -6.98
CA ALA A 111 -0.48 6.43 -7.26
C ALA A 111 -0.93 7.89 -7.15
N ALA A 112 -0.37 8.66 -6.22
CA ALA A 112 -0.66 10.08 -6.11
C ALA A 112 -0.19 10.88 -7.34
N ARG A 113 0.96 10.53 -7.91
CA ARG A 113 1.46 11.16 -9.14
C ARG A 113 0.61 10.81 -10.35
N ILE A 114 0.22 9.53 -10.49
CA ILE A 114 -0.75 9.11 -11.50
C ILE A 114 -2.06 9.90 -11.36
N ALA A 115 -2.54 10.07 -10.12
CA ALA A 115 -3.77 10.82 -9.86
C ALA A 115 -3.62 12.31 -10.20
N LYS A 116 -2.51 12.95 -9.86
CA LYS A 116 -2.24 14.35 -10.22
C LYS A 116 -2.07 14.56 -11.72
N GLU A 117 -1.49 13.60 -12.43
CA GLU A 117 -1.37 13.66 -13.90
C GLU A 117 -2.76 13.58 -14.56
N LYS A 118 -3.61 12.65 -14.12
CA LYS A 118 -4.97 12.49 -14.63
C LYS A 118 -5.91 13.63 -14.23
N HIS A 119 -5.69 14.21 -13.04
CA HIS A 119 -6.56 15.21 -12.41
C HIS A 119 -5.73 16.34 -11.77
N PRO A 120 -5.09 17.22 -12.56
CA PRO A 120 -4.15 18.23 -12.04
C PRO A 120 -4.79 19.22 -11.05
N ASP A 121 -6.08 19.49 -11.20
CA ASP A 121 -6.83 20.45 -10.36
C ASP A 121 -7.52 19.78 -9.15
N ALA A 122 -7.38 18.47 -8.99
CA ALA A 122 -8.04 17.75 -7.91
C ALA A 122 -7.16 17.67 -6.65
N LYS A 123 -7.81 17.62 -5.50
CA LYS A 123 -7.17 17.19 -4.24
C LYS A 123 -7.11 15.67 -4.19
N ILE A 124 -5.97 15.15 -3.83
CA ILE A 124 -5.74 13.71 -3.74
C ILE A 124 -5.90 13.26 -2.29
N VAL A 125 -6.79 12.31 -2.08
CA VAL A 125 -7.08 11.72 -0.78
C VAL A 125 -6.67 10.26 -0.79
N PHE A 126 -5.64 9.92 -0.01
CA PHE A 126 -5.31 8.51 0.19
C PHE A 126 -6.27 7.87 1.19
N VAL A 127 -6.75 6.69 0.86
CA VAL A 127 -7.63 5.89 1.72
C VAL A 127 -6.97 4.55 2.02
N GLY A 128 -6.75 4.26 3.32
CA GLY A 128 -6.05 3.03 3.69
C GLY A 128 -6.08 2.71 5.19
N PRO A 129 -5.47 1.58 5.61
CA PRO A 129 -5.60 1.07 6.97
C PRO A 129 -4.61 1.66 7.98
N CYS A 130 -3.84 2.70 7.59
CA CYS A 130 -2.62 3.03 8.33
C CYS A 130 -2.48 4.53 8.62
N VAL A 131 -2.56 4.92 9.89
CA VAL A 131 -2.34 6.30 10.34
C VAL A 131 -0.89 6.78 10.12
N ALA A 132 0.09 5.87 10.02
CA ALA A 132 1.48 6.24 9.78
C ALA A 132 1.69 6.83 8.36
N LYS A 133 0.77 6.59 7.42
CA LYS A 133 0.76 7.25 6.10
C LYS A 133 0.63 8.77 6.20
N ARG A 134 0.01 9.31 7.26
CA ARG A 134 -0.02 10.75 7.54
C ARG A 134 1.39 11.34 7.75
N LYS A 135 2.32 10.53 8.26
CA LYS A 135 3.72 10.96 8.41
C LYS A 135 4.47 10.94 7.07
N GLU A 136 4.19 9.95 6.24
CA GLU A 136 4.77 9.84 4.91
C GLU A 136 4.39 11.03 4.03
N VAL A 137 3.12 11.43 4.04
CA VAL A 137 2.61 12.59 3.27
C VAL A 137 3.32 13.89 3.61
N ARG A 138 3.80 14.08 4.84
CA ARG A 138 4.57 15.28 5.21
C ARG A 138 5.92 15.41 4.49
N ARG A 139 6.35 14.38 3.78
CA ARG A 139 7.59 14.34 3.00
C ARG A 139 7.36 14.60 1.52
N ASP A 140 6.10 14.62 1.10
CA ASP A 140 5.69 14.70 -0.29
C ASP A 140 4.33 15.41 -0.39
N ASP A 141 4.20 16.35 -1.32
CA ASP A 141 3.03 17.21 -1.51
C ASP A 141 1.99 16.64 -2.50
N ALA A 142 2.21 15.46 -3.04
CA ALA A 142 1.30 14.86 -4.04
C ALA A 142 -0.03 14.37 -3.43
N VAL A 143 -0.06 14.08 -2.12
CA VAL A 143 -1.27 13.69 -1.39
C VAL A 143 -1.70 14.82 -0.47
N ASP A 144 -2.93 15.28 -0.63
CA ASP A 144 -3.46 16.37 0.19
C ASP A 144 -3.98 15.87 1.55
N TYR A 145 -4.68 14.73 1.58
CA TYR A 145 -5.34 14.19 2.78
C TYR A 145 -5.21 12.69 2.89
N ILE A 146 -5.29 12.19 4.12
CA ILE A 146 -5.36 10.76 4.45
C ILE A 146 -6.67 10.47 5.20
N LEU A 147 -7.42 9.51 4.71
CA LEU A 147 -8.52 8.89 5.43
C LEU A 147 -8.19 7.42 5.75
N THR A 148 -8.48 7.02 6.96
CA THR A 148 -8.44 5.59 7.34
C THR A 148 -9.72 4.89 6.96
N PHE A 149 -9.71 3.55 6.91
CA PHE A 149 -10.95 2.81 6.65
C PHE A 149 -12.00 3.03 7.76
N GLU A 150 -11.58 3.17 9.02
CA GLU A 150 -12.48 3.54 10.12
C GLU A 150 -13.12 4.92 9.91
N GLU A 151 -12.34 5.90 9.43
CA GLU A 151 -12.86 7.24 9.10
C GLU A 151 -13.84 7.18 7.94
N VAL A 152 -13.56 6.36 6.91
CA VAL A 152 -14.52 6.14 5.81
C VAL A 152 -15.80 5.48 6.32
N GLY A 153 -15.71 4.46 7.16
CA GLY A 153 -16.89 3.85 7.79
C GLY A 153 -17.70 4.88 8.57
N SER A 154 -17.05 5.74 9.34
CA SER A 154 -17.74 6.81 10.07
C SER A 154 -18.40 7.85 9.15
N ILE A 155 -17.83 8.12 7.97
CA ILE A 155 -18.45 8.98 6.94
C ILE A 155 -19.71 8.30 6.39
N LEU A 156 -19.61 7.01 6.03
CA LEU A 156 -20.75 6.24 5.52
C LEU A 156 -21.91 6.24 6.50
N ASP A 157 -21.65 5.95 7.79
CA ASP A 157 -22.64 5.98 8.85
C ASP A 157 -23.24 7.39 9.03
N GLY A 158 -22.40 8.42 9.06
CA GLY A 158 -22.84 9.81 9.24
C GLY A 158 -23.65 10.37 8.07
N MET A 159 -23.49 9.80 6.88
CA MET A 159 -24.25 10.16 5.65
C MET A 159 -25.40 9.19 5.38
N ASP A 160 -25.65 8.20 6.24
CA ASP A 160 -26.65 7.13 6.06
C ASP A 160 -26.50 6.36 4.73
N ILE A 161 -25.25 6.14 4.30
CA ILE A 161 -24.92 5.39 3.07
C ILE A 161 -24.87 3.90 3.40
N GLN A 162 -25.86 3.13 2.93
CA GLN A 162 -25.95 1.69 3.11
C GLN A 162 -25.29 0.99 1.89
N LEU A 163 -24.13 0.36 2.11
CA LEU A 163 -23.30 -0.21 1.02
C LEU A 163 -24.08 -1.19 0.12
N GLU A 164 -25.01 -1.96 0.67
CA GLU A 164 -25.81 -2.93 -0.07
C GLU A 164 -26.83 -2.27 -1.01
N GLN A 165 -27.13 -0.99 -0.81
CA GLN A 165 -28.10 -0.21 -1.61
C GLN A 165 -27.41 0.72 -2.59
N VAL A 166 -26.11 0.88 -2.47
CA VAL A 166 -25.33 1.76 -3.36
C VAL A 166 -25.26 1.20 -4.77
N ASN A 167 -25.42 2.07 -5.78
CA ASN A 167 -25.19 1.71 -7.16
C ASN A 167 -23.71 1.35 -7.39
N SER A 168 -23.47 0.22 -8.01
CA SER A 168 -22.12 -0.21 -8.36
C SER A 168 -21.42 0.78 -9.29
N PHE A 169 -20.18 1.12 -9.00
CA PHE A 169 -19.31 1.93 -9.83
C PHE A 169 -18.07 1.12 -10.21
N SER A 170 -17.88 0.88 -11.50
CA SER A 170 -16.74 0.13 -12.02
C SER A 170 -15.64 1.10 -12.46
N ILE A 171 -14.41 0.76 -12.12
CA ILE A 171 -13.21 1.45 -12.62
C ILE A 171 -12.47 0.53 -13.60
N LEU A 172 -11.64 1.11 -14.46
CA LEU A 172 -10.76 0.33 -15.31
C LEU A 172 -9.61 -0.24 -14.44
N HIS A 173 -9.58 -1.56 -14.32
CA HIS A 173 -8.51 -2.26 -13.62
C HIS A 173 -7.31 -2.44 -14.56
N THR A 174 -6.24 -1.68 -14.31
CA THR A 174 -4.99 -1.73 -15.10
C THR A 174 -3.87 -2.44 -14.36
N SER A 175 -4.07 -2.77 -13.08
CA SER A 175 -3.05 -3.33 -12.22
C SER A 175 -3.12 -4.85 -12.14
N VAL A 176 -1.93 -5.47 -12.05
CA VAL A 176 -1.78 -6.92 -11.91
C VAL A 176 -2.18 -7.41 -10.52
N ARG A 177 -2.49 -8.71 -10.43
CA ARG A 177 -2.87 -9.38 -9.18
C ARG A 177 -1.83 -9.20 -8.08
N GLU A 178 -0.55 -9.30 -8.40
CA GLU A 178 0.56 -9.19 -7.47
C GLU A 178 0.64 -7.79 -6.84
N ALA A 179 0.29 -6.74 -7.57
CA ALA A 179 0.22 -5.38 -7.05
C ALA A 179 -0.85 -5.21 -5.96
N HIS A 180 -1.98 -5.89 -6.08
CA HIS A 180 -2.99 -5.96 -5.02
C HIS A 180 -2.52 -6.81 -3.83
N GLY A 181 -1.62 -7.75 -4.07
CA GLY A 181 -0.98 -8.58 -3.04
C GLY A 181 -0.19 -7.78 -2.00
N PHE A 182 0.22 -6.55 -2.29
CA PHE A 182 0.88 -5.63 -1.32
C PHE A 182 0.07 -5.42 -0.03
N ALA A 183 -1.23 -5.71 -0.05
CA ALA A 183 -2.09 -5.65 1.14
C ALA A 183 -1.69 -6.64 2.23
N GLN A 184 -1.02 -7.73 1.90
CA GLN A 184 -0.64 -8.79 2.84
C GLN A 184 0.87 -8.94 2.97
N ALA A 185 1.31 -9.46 4.08
CA ALA A 185 2.71 -9.79 4.30
C ALA A 185 3.17 -10.90 3.34
N GLY A 186 4.33 -10.72 2.72
CA GLY A 186 4.84 -11.53 1.62
C GLY A 186 4.42 -11.03 0.23
N GLY A 187 3.52 -10.06 0.16
CA GLY A 187 2.98 -9.57 -1.10
C GLY A 187 3.96 -8.73 -1.91
N VAL A 188 4.75 -7.87 -1.26
CA VAL A 188 5.81 -7.10 -1.94
C VAL A 188 6.87 -8.04 -2.48
N MET A 189 7.34 -8.95 -1.64
CA MET A 189 8.31 -9.97 -2.01
C MET A 189 7.80 -10.84 -3.18
N GLY A 190 6.54 -11.26 -3.13
CA GLY A 190 5.90 -12.04 -4.19
C GLY A 190 5.82 -11.26 -5.51
N ALA A 191 5.45 -9.98 -5.46
CA ALA A 191 5.38 -9.12 -6.64
C ALA A 191 6.75 -8.89 -7.28
N VAL A 192 7.79 -8.58 -6.48
CA VAL A 192 9.16 -8.39 -6.97
C VAL A 192 9.68 -9.68 -7.61
N LYS A 193 9.45 -10.84 -6.99
CA LYS A 193 9.85 -12.13 -7.57
C LYS A 193 9.12 -12.44 -8.88
N SER A 194 7.80 -12.22 -8.94
CA SER A 194 7.03 -12.43 -10.15
C SER A 194 7.47 -11.50 -11.28
N TYR A 195 7.82 -10.26 -10.97
CA TYR A 195 8.37 -9.29 -11.92
C TYR A 195 9.74 -9.72 -12.47
N LEU A 196 10.63 -10.23 -11.61
CA LEU A 196 11.99 -10.67 -11.98
C LEU A 196 12.00 -11.95 -12.82
N LYS A 197 10.93 -12.75 -12.78
CA LYS A 197 10.81 -14.03 -13.53
C LYS A 197 11.99 -14.97 -13.22
N GLU A 198 12.76 -15.37 -14.22
CA GLU A 198 13.89 -16.29 -14.07
C GLU A 198 15.01 -15.79 -13.14
N GLU A 199 15.20 -14.48 -13.03
CA GLU A 199 16.19 -13.90 -12.11
C GLU A 199 15.81 -14.07 -10.64
N ALA A 200 14.52 -14.27 -10.36
CA ALA A 200 14.01 -14.48 -9.00
C ALA A 200 14.60 -15.74 -8.31
N ASP A 201 14.97 -16.77 -9.09
CA ASP A 201 15.54 -18.00 -8.55
C ASP A 201 16.91 -17.79 -7.88
N LYS A 202 17.60 -16.71 -8.25
CA LYS A 202 18.89 -16.32 -7.68
C LYS A 202 18.75 -15.51 -6.38
N ILE A 203 17.52 -15.08 -6.05
CA ILE A 203 17.24 -14.19 -4.94
C ILE A 203 16.51 -14.94 -3.83
N ASN A 204 17.20 -15.11 -2.71
CA ASN A 204 16.53 -15.53 -1.48
C ASN A 204 15.85 -14.33 -0.83
N ALA A 205 14.51 -14.32 -0.82
CA ALA A 205 13.73 -13.28 -0.18
C ALA A 205 13.16 -13.79 1.16
N ILE A 206 13.22 -12.93 2.16
CA ILE A 206 12.68 -13.23 3.50
C ILE A 206 11.70 -12.15 3.94
N GLN A 207 10.78 -12.52 4.81
CA GLN A 207 9.75 -11.65 5.35
C GLN A 207 9.99 -11.37 6.82
N VAL A 208 9.92 -10.10 7.19
CA VAL A 208 9.82 -9.62 8.58
C VAL A 208 8.48 -8.91 8.74
N SER A 209 7.52 -9.62 9.31
CA SER A 209 6.19 -9.11 9.63
C SER A 209 6.05 -9.02 11.15
N ASP A 210 5.40 -7.95 11.64
CA ASP A 210 5.34 -7.59 13.06
C ASP A 210 6.69 -7.06 13.61
N ILE A 211 6.76 -5.74 13.80
CA ILE A 211 7.95 -5.08 14.38
C ILE A 211 7.94 -5.24 15.91
N ASN A 212 8.19 -6.45 16.37
CA ASN A 212 8.39 -6.78 17.77
C ASN A 212 9.88 -6.75 18.17
N LYS A 213 10.17 -6.95 19.45
CA LYS A 213 11.56 -6.91 19.98
C LYS A 213 12.50 -7.87 19.28
N LYS A 214 12.02 -9.08 18.93
CA LYS A 214 12.82 -10.11 18.23
C LYS A 214 13.18 -9.65 16.81
N ASN A 215 12.21 -9.15 16.08
CA ASN A 215 12.40 -8.70 14.70
C ASN A 215 13.24 -7.42 14.63
N ILE A 216 13.09 -6.50 15.58
CA ILE A 216 13.98 -5.32 15.71
C ILE A 216 15.42 -5.77 15.97
N ALA A 217 15.64 -6.74 16.86
CA ALA A 217 16.97 -7.26 17.14
C ALA A 217 17.59 -7.94 15.91
N LEU A 218 16.80 -8.70 15.14
CA LEU A 218 17.22 -9.31 13.88
C LEU A 218 17.67 -8.23 12.87
N LEU A 219 16.83 -7.24 12.61
CA LEU A 219 17.15 -6.14 11.68
C LEU A 219 18.41 -5.38 12.10
N ARG A 220 18.57 -5.08 13.39
CA ARG A 220 19.80 -4.47 13.92
C ARG A 220 21.04 -5.33 13.70
N ALA A 221 20.92 -6.64 13.90
CA ALA A 221 22.03 -7.56 13.64
C ALA A 221 22.42 -7.56 12.15
N CYS A 222 21.44 -7.58 11.24
CA CYS A 222 21.68 -7.46 9.81
C CYS A 222 22.40 -6.16 9.47
N ALA A 223 21.92 -5.02 9.97
CA ALA A 223 22.53 -3.72 9.72
C ALA A 223 23.98 -3.63 10.21
N LYS A 224 24.26 -4.11 11.44
CA LYS A 224 25.61 -4.10 12.02
C LYS A 224 26.61 -4.99 11.30
N THR A 225 26.15 -6.13 10.81
CA THR A 225 27.02 -7.12 10.15
C THR A 225 27.13 -6.92 8.65
N GLY A 226 26.24 -6.15 8.04
CA GLY A 226 26.09 -6.04 6.61
C GLY A 226 25.65 -7.35 5.94
N LYS A 227 25.07 -8.30 6.71
CA LYS A 227 24.66 -9.63 6.25
C LYS A 227 23.25 -9.95 6.72
N ALA A 228 22.51 -10.66 5.88
CA ALA A 228 21.18 -11.18 6.21
C ALA A 228 21.02 -12.61 5.68
N ALA A 229 19.96 -13.29 6.10
CA ALA A 229 19.63 -14.64 5.63
C ALA A 229 19.10 -14.64 4.18
N GLY A 230 18.69 -13.51 3.66
CA GLY A 230 18.25 -13.33 2.27
C GLY A 230 18.72 -12.01 1.70
N GLN A 231 18.74 -11.90 0.38
CA GLN A 231 19.14 -10.70 -0.34
C GLN A 231 18.03 -9.64 -0.36
N PHE A 232 16.76 -10.04 -0.33
CA PHE A 232 15.62 -9.14 -0.29
C PHE A 232 14.79 -9.38 0.98
N ILE A 233 14.58 -8.34 1.77
CA ILE A 233 13.85 -8.42 3.03
C ILE A 233 12.60 -7.55 2.97
N GLU A 234 11.45 -8.17 2.86
CA GLU A 234 10.20 -7.44 3.05
C GLU A 234 9.99 -7.14 4.54
N VAL A 235 9.80 -5.87 4.88
CA VAL A 235 9.55 -5.45 6.26
C VAL A 235 8.20 -4.75 6.38
N MET A 236 7.30 -5.34 7.17
CA MET A 236 6.00 -4.76 7.52
C MET A 236 5.82 -4.65 9.03
N ALA A 237 5.33 -3.52 9.50
CA ALA A 237 5.13 -3.28 10.94
C ALA A 237 3.96 -4.07 11.52
N CYS A 238 2.92 -4.34 10.73
CA CYS A 238 1.74 -5.05 11.17
C CYS A 238 1.88 -6.55 10.92
N GLU A 239 1.50 -7.38 11.87
CA GLU A 239 1.43 -8.82 11.72
C GLU A 239 0.43 -9.17 10.59
N GLY A 240 0.93 -9.82 9.53
CA GLY A 240 0.13 -10.21 8.38
C GLY A 240 -0.05 -9.14 7.30
N GLY A 241 0.55 -7.96 7.47
CA GLY A 241 0.55 -6.89 6.46
C GLY A 241 -0.53 -5.83 6.67
N CYS A 242 -0.74 -5.00 5.66
CA CYS A 242 -1.68 -3.87 5.73
C CYS A 242 -3.15 -4.30 5.90
N ILE A 243 -3.51 -5.51 5.48
CA ILE A 243 -4.86 -6.07 5.65
C ILE A 243 -5.26 -6.21 7.13
N THR A 244 -4.29 -6.18 8.03
CA THR A 244 -4.46 -6.22 9.48
C THR A 244 -3.98 -4.93 10.15
N GLY A 245 -3.96 -3.85 9.39
CA GLY A 245 -3.51 -2.54 9.85
C GLY A 245 -4.36 -1.99 11.00
N PRO A 246 -3.88 -0.95 11.70
CA PRO A 246 -4.51 -0.48 12.95
C PRO A 246 -5.88 0.18 12.76
N SER A 247 -6.27 0.51 11.53
CA SER A 247 -7.55 1.18 11.23
C SER A 247 -8.34 0.43 10.16
N THR A 248 -8.43 -0.90 10.33
CA THR A 248 -9.23 -1.81 9.50
C THR A 248 -10.60 -2.05 10.12
N HIS A 249 -11.62 -2.30 9.31
CA HIS A 249 -12.98 -2.61 9.74
C HIS A 249 -13.22 -4.08 10.01
N ASN A 250 -12.64 -4.96 9.16
CA ASN A 250 -12.91 -6.37 9.22
C ASN A 250 -11.95 -7.07 10.20
N ASP A 251 -12.38 -8.20 10.76
CA ASP A 251 -11.48 -9.05 11.52
C ASP A 251 -10.40 -9.67 10.61
N ILE A 252 -9.28 -10.04 11.20
CA ILE A 252 -8.09 -10.52 10.50
C ILE A 252 -8.39 -11.73 9.60
N VAL A 253 -9.17 -12.69 10.08
CA VAL A 253 -9.45 -13.93 9.37
C VAL A 253 -10.36 -13.68 8.17
N SER A 254 -11.44 -12.94 8.39
CA SER A 254 -12.40 -12.58 7.33
C SER A 254 -11.77 -11.67 6.29
N GLY A 255 -11.00 -10.67 6.72
CA GLY A 255 -10.30 -9.74 5.81
C GLY A 255 -9.31 -10.44 4.89
N ARG A 256 -8.48 -11.33 5.42
CA ARG A 256 -7.54 -12.13 4.63
C ARG A 256 -8.26 -13.08 3.66
N ARG A 257 -9.33 -13.74 4.11
CA ARG A 257 -10.11 -14.63 3.25
C ARG A 257 -10.74 -13.87 2.09
N GLN A 258 -11.35 -12.73 2.37
CA GLN A 258 -11.97 -11.88 1.34
C GLN A 258 -10.93 -11.37 0.36
N LEU A 259 -9.80 -10.84 0.84
CA LEU A 259 -8.69 -10.43 -0.03
C LEU A 259 -8.24 -11.58 -0.95
N ALA A 260 -8.02 -12.77 -0.40
CA ALA A 260 -7.61 -13.92 -1.20
C ALA A 260 -8.62 -14.26 -2.30
N GLN A 261 -9.92 -14.18 -2.00
CA GLN A 261 -10.99 -14.40 -2.99
C GLN A 261 -10.99 -13.32 -4.09
N GLU A 262 -10.76 -12.06 -3.73
CA GLU A 262 -10.67 -10.97 -4.69
C GLU A 262 -9.43 -11.08 -5.59
N LEU A 263 -8.29 -11.49 -5.03
CA LEU A 263 -7.07 -11.74 -5.82
C LEU A 263 -7.26 -12.85 -6.86
N LEU A 264 -8.04 -13.91 -6.54
CA LEU A 264 -8.34 -14.98 -7.49
C LEU A 264 -9.20 -14.52 -8.69
N LYS A 265 -9.97 -13.47 -8.54
CA LYS A 265 -10.78 -12.90 -9.65
C LYS A 265 -9.92 -12.11 -10.65
N ARG A 266 -8.74 -11.66 -10.25
CA ARG A 266 -7.85 -10.84 -11.08
C ARG A 266 -7.01 -11.73 -11.99
N LYS A 267 -7.11 -11.51 -13.30
CA LYS A 267 -6.48 -12.34 -14.33
C LYS A 267 -5.08 -11.83 -14.71
N GLU A 268 -4.89 -10.52 -14.67
CA GLU A 268 -3.61 -9.89 -15.04
C GLU A 268 -2.54 -10.21 -14.00
N SER A 269 -1.38 -10.62 -14.47
CA SER A 269 -0.21 -11.01 -13.64
C SER A 269 1.08 -10.62 -14.36
N TYR A 270 2.17 -10.33 -13.62
CA TYR A 270 3.49 -10.12 -14.21
C TYR A 270 3.98 -11.33 -15.03
N GLU A 271 3.54 -12.54 -14.69
CA GLU A 271 3.88 -13.75 -15.42
C GLU A 271 3.28 -13.76 -16.84
N THR A 272 2.13 -13.12 -17.04
CA THR A 272 1.40 -13.07 -18.31
C THR A 272 1.63 -11.81 -19.11
N MET A 273 2.27 -10.79 -18.52
CA MET A 273 2.61 -9.56 -19.23
C MET A 273 3.87 -9.73 -20.09
N ASP A 274 3.78 -9.33 -21.36
CA ASP A 274 4.96 -9.15 -22.20
C ASP A 274 5.76 -7.93 -21.71
N ARG A 275 7.09 -8.05 -21.73
CA ARG A 275 8.00 -6.95 -21.36
C ARG A 275 8.15 -5.96 -22.51
#